data_be3fd7e517740e5a90600a61219ded3b
#
_entry.id   be3fd7e517740e5a90600a61219ded3b
#
_cell.length_a   1.000
_cell.length_b   1.000
_cell.length_c   1.000
_cell.angle_alpha   90.00
_cell.angle_beta   90.00
_cell.angle_gamma   90.00
#
_symmetry.space_group_name_H-M   'P 1'
#
loop_
_entity.id
_entity.type
_entity.pdbx_description
1 polymer ?
#
loop_
_entity_poly.entity_id
_entity_poly.type
_entity_poly.pdbx_seq_one_letter_code
_entity_poly.pdbx_strand_id
1 'polypeptide(L)'
;MVLLRRKLLPRYLLLSFILALLLFISSFWLPPGEPPDCGSAWRPCSSFHIQTSKPPLLEAWLEPGGSSALIKECPGQSFQAWRLLKYLKSCMADDGDILLELYLKGWDQLLEFMESLGTMVSFFSGKVREKTSRIRELSLRHSMEVQGKTSNHPTPPAFGLKDGAYRSVQSMVRAELKAGVVNFYHRTDSGCRTLLRLHRSLLWLKLMLEGLSEGPDADGQYKTPGELSRDAYMVALAPHHPWLLRQAAEVVFLALPDRQYFLQLVCVQKQEEAAPVLRIIIHALTQVHTRTQQILEEHGMLELP
;
A
#
# COMPACT_ATOMS: atom_id res chain seq x y z
N MET A 1 38.25 30.60 -10.96
CA MET A 1 37.60 29.43 -11.63
C MET A 1 36.75 28.52 -10.70
N VAL A 2 36.89 28.57 -9.40
CA VAL A 2 36.16 27.69 -8.45
C VAL A 2 34.70 28.14 -8.22
N LEU A 3 34.41 29.42 -8.31
CA LEU A 3 33.05 29.97 -8.05
C LEU A 3 32.02 29.68 -9.17
N LEU A 4 32.46 29.45 -10.40
CA LEU A 4 31.57 29.14 -11.52
C LEU A 4 31.05 27.69 -11.47
N ARG A 5 31.84 26.75 -10.91
CA ARG A 5 31.43 25.34 -10.75
C ARG A 5 30.29 25.13 -9.73
N ARG A 6 30.25 25.98 -8.69
CA ARG A 6 29.22 25.86 -7.63
C ARG A 6 27.81 26.26 -8.08
N LYS A 7 27.67 27.10 -9.10
CA LYS A 7 26.37 27.52 -9.65
C LYS A 7 25.83 26.61 -10.76
N LEU A 8 26.68 25.80 -11.36
CA LEU A 8 26.29 24.89 -12.45
C LEU A 8 25.74 23.54 -11.92
N LEU A 9 26.28 23.06 -10.79
CA LEU A 9 25.87 21.78 -10.19
C LEU A 9 24.36 21.68 -9.92
N PRO A 10 23.71 22.66 -9.28
CA PRO A 10 22.26 22.59 -9.05
C PRO A 10 21.43 22.67 -10.33
N ARG A 11 21.95 23.35 -11.39
CA ARG A 11 21.27 23.41 -12.68
C ARG A 11 21.35 22.09 -13.44
N TYR A 12 22.46 21.39 -13.39
CA TYR A 12 22.57 20.05 -13.99
C TYR A 12 21.76 19.01 -13.23
N LEU A 13 21.69 19.09 -11.91
CA LEU A 13 20.82 18.24 -11.10
C LEU A 13 19.34 18.50 -11.39
N LEU A 14 18.95 19.77 -11.57
CA LEU A 14 17.58 20.12 -11.94
C LEU A 14 17.24 19.64 -13.36
N LEU A 15 18.15 19.79 -14.31
CA LEU A 15 17.97 19.33 -15.69
C LEU A 15 17.91 17.80 -15.79
N SER A 16 18.75 17.09 -15.06
CA SER A 16 18.70 15.61 -15.01
C SER A 16 17.43 15.12 -14.32
N PHE A 17 16.96 15.83 -13.31
CA PHE A 17 15.67 15.53 -12.65
C PHE A 17 14.49 15.78 -13.60
N ILE A 18 14.46 16.89 -14.32
CA ILE A 18 13.42 17.20 -15.32
C ILE A 18 13.45 16.16 -16.45
N LEU A 19 14.64 15.78 -16.92
CA LEU A 19 14.80 14.76 -17.95
C LEU A 19 14.32 13.39 -17.48
N ALA A 20 14.66 12.99 -16.26
CA ALA A 20 14.18 11.76 -15.64
C ALA A 20 12.65 11.77 -15.46
N LEU A 21 12.08 12.93 -15.08
CA LEU A 21 10.65 13.11 -14.95
C LEU A 21 9.94 13.03 -16.31
N LEU A 22 10.51 13.64 -17.35
CA LEU A 22 9.98 13.59 -18.72
C LEU A 22 10.06 12.17 -19.29
N LEU A 23 11.16 11.45 -19.07
CA LEU A 23 11.30 10.05 -19.47
C LEU A 23 10.32 9.15 -18.70
N PHE A 24 10.09 9.44 -17.44
CA PHE A 24 9.10 8.75 -16.62
C PHE A 24 7.68 9.00 -17.14
N ILE A 25 7.32 10.23 -17.48
CA ILE A 25 6.02 10.57 -18.06
C ILE A 25 5.86 9.94 -19.44
N SER A 26 6.89 9.98 -20.29
CA SER A 26 6.85 9.41 -21.65
C SER A 26 6.70 7.87 -21.64
N SER A 27 7.21 7.18 -20.60
CA SER A 27 7.06 5.73 -20.47
C SER A 27 5.61 5.29 -20.21
N PHE A 28 4.71 6.20 -19.83
CA PHE A 28 3.28 5.93 -19.69
C PHE A 28 2.50 6.06 -21.02
N TRP A 29 3.09 6.70 -22.04
CA TRP A 29 2.44 6.94 -23.32
C TRP A 29 2.93 6.00 -24.44
N LEU A 30 3.97 5.20 -24.20
CA LEU A 30 4.46 4.22 -25.16
C LEU A 30 3.61 2.94 -25.08
N PRO A 31 3.08 2.43 -26.20
CA PRO A 31 2.42 1.13 -26.22
C PRO A 31 3.41 0.03 -25.84
N PRO A 32 2.97 -1.03 -25.15
CA PRO A 32 3.85 -2.10 -24.72
C PRO A 32 4.43 -2.81 -25.94
N GLY A 33 5.74 -2.73 -26.11
CA GLY A 33 6.48 -3.59 -27.03
C GLY A 33 6.38 -5.04 -26.58
N GLU A 34 6.26 -5.95 -27.53
CA GLU A 34 6.20 -7.40 -27.30
C GLU A 34 7.43 -7.87 -26.50
N PRO A 35 7.24 -8.79 -25.52
CA PRO A 35 8.35 -9.32 -24.75
C PRO A 35 9.23 -10.21 -25.64
N PRO A 36 10.57 -10.10 -25.55
CA PRO A 36 11.45 -11.09 -26.13
C PRO A 36 11.31 -12.41 -25.39
N ASP A 37 11.12 -13.46 -26.15
CA ASP A 37 11.10 -14.85 -25.72
C ASP A 37 12.46 -15.21 -25.10
N CYS A 38 12.50 -15.47 -23.81
CA CYS A 38 13.68 -15.99 -23.11
C CYS A 38 13.34 -17.32 -22.48
N GLY A 39 13.66 -18.36 -23.22
CA GLY A 39 13.74 -19.72 -22.71
C GLY A 39 14.86 -19.86 -21.66
N SER A 40 14.55 -20.65 -20.66
CA SER A 40 15.40 -21.45 -19.78
C SER A 40 16.38 -20.79 -18.83
N ALA A 41 16.33 -21.39 -17.62
CA ALA A 41 17.34 -21.52 -16.60
C ALA A 41 17.64 -20.29 -15.73
N TRP A 42 17.10 -20.37 -14.53
CA TRP A 42 17.73 -20.22 -13.20
C TRP A 42 16.64 -20.04 -12.14
N ARG A 43 16.26 -21.17 -11.52
CA ARG A 43 15.50 -21.16 -10.25
C ARG A 43 16.50 -21.36 -9.10
N PRO A 44 16.58 -20.48 -8.14
CA PRO A 44 17.00 -20.88 -6.80
C PRO A 44 15.76 -21.24 -5.98
N CYS A 45 15.62 -22.53 -5.66
CA CYS A 45 14.74 -23.00 -4.60
C CYS A 45 15.31 -22.53 -3.26
N SER A 46 14.63 -21.63 -2.58
CA SER A 46 14.82 -21.46 -1.13
C SER A 46 13.45 -21.45 -0.47
N SER A 47 13.04 -22.61 0.00
CA SER A 47 11.95 -22.77 0.95
C SER A 47 12.41 -22.25 2.30
N PHE A 48 12.02 -21.04 2.65
CA PHE A 48 12.10 -20.57 4.03
C PHE A 48 10.90 -21.12 4.81
N HIS A 49 11.15 -22.14 5.62
CA HIS A 49 10.26 -22.51 6.71
C HIS A 49 10.36 -21.43 7.80
N ILE A 50 9.41 -20.53 7.85
CA ILE A 50 9.22 -19.68 9.01
C ILE A 50 8.53 -20.52 10.08
N GLN A 51 9.30 -20.97 11.05
CA GLN A 51 8.75 -21.44 12.32
C GLN A 51 8.19 -20.23 13.06
N THR A 52 6.86 -20.09 13.05
CA THR A 52 6.13 -19.13 13.89
C THR A 52 6.16 -19.61 15.34
N SER A 53 7.18 -19.24 16.08
CA SER A 53 7.11 -19.23 17.54
C SER A 53 6.43 -17.92 17.95
N LYS A 54 5.17 -18.04 18.35
CA LYS A 54 4.34 -16.97 18.88
C LYS A 54 4.93 -16.42 20.17
N PRO A 55 5.32 -15.15 20.30
CA PRO A 55 5.76 -14.60 21.58
C PRO A 55 4.53 -14.43 22.50
N PRO A 56 4.56 -14.89 23.74
CA PRO A 56 3.39 -14.89 24.63
C PRO A 56 2.94 -13.50 25.13
N LEU A 57 3.63 -12.44 24.77
CA LEU A 57 3.34 -11.07 25.23
C LEU A 57 2.33 -10.29 24.36
N LEU A 58 1.94 -10.81 23.19
CA LEU A 58 1.11 -10.05 22.25
C LEU A 58 -0.39 -10.17 22.56
N GLU A 59 -0.83 -11.24 23.22
CA GLU A 59 -2.25 -11.45 23.56
C GLU A 59 -2.74 -10.53 24.68
N ALA A 60 -1.86 -10.15 25.63
CA ALA A 60 -2.21 -9.25 26.73
C ALA A 60 -2.48 -7.78 26.31
N TRP A 61 -2.05 -7.39 25.11
CA TRP A 61 -2.24 -6.02 24.59
C TRP A 61 -3.49 -5.86 23.70
N LEU A 62 -4.17 -6.96 23.39
CA LEU A 62 -5.37 -6.99 22.53
C LEU A 62 -6.68 -6.94 23.31
N GLU A 63 -6.65 -6.88 24.63
CA GLU A 63 -7.83 -6.67 25.46
C GLU A 63 -8.49 -5.31 25.16
N PRO A 64 -9.84 -5.20 25.16
CA PRO A 64 -10.57 -4.03 24.69
C PRO A 64 -10.27 -2.71 25.38
N GLY A 65 -9.51 -2.70 26.49
CA GLY A 65 -9.14 -1.51 27.24
C GLY A 65 -7.67 -1.05 27.10
N GLY A 66 -6.75 -1.95 26.73
CA GLY A 66 -5.32 -1.68 26.80
C GLY A 66 -4.74 -0.92 25.58
N SER A 67 -5.22 -1.20 24.39
CA SER A 67 -4.66 -0.60 23.15
C SER A 67 -5.13 0.83 22.91
N SER A 68 -6.28 1.21 23.45
CA SER A 68 -6.86 2.55 23.26
C SER A 68 -6.09 3.65 24.01
N ALA A 69 -5.42 3.31 25.11
CA ALA A 69 -4.67 4.28 25.92
C ALA A 69 -3.31 4.69 25.29
N LEU A 70 -2.74 3.83 24.44
CA LEU A 70 -1.45 4.08 23.77
C LEU A 70 -1.58 4.90 22.48
N ILE A 71 -2.72 4.81 21.80
CA ILE A 71 -2.96 5.52 20.55
C ILE A 71 -3.62 6.84 20.82
N LYS A 72 -2.83 7.90 20.79
CA LYS A 72 -3.30 9.27 21.04
C LYS A 72 -3.87 9.91 19.77
N GLU A 73 -4.77 10.86 19.95
CA GLU A 73 -5.15 11.79 18.90
C GLU A 73 -4.03 12.81 18.68
N CYS A 74 -3.71 13.08 17.41
CA CYS A 74 -2.64 14.02 17.04
C CYS A 74 -3.26 15.35 16.57
N PRO A 75 -3.40 16.36 17.45
CA PRO A 75 -4.02 17.62 17.10
C PRO A 75 -3.31 18.30 15.93
N GLY A 76 -4.08 18.78 14.94
CA GLY A 76 -3.54 19.51 13.79
C GLY A 76 -2.96 18.64 12.67
N GLN A 77 -2.97 17.33 12.80
CA GLN A 77 -2.54 16.41 11.74
C GLN A 77 -3.74 15.83 11.00
N SER A 78 -3.62 15.68 9.67
CA SER A 78 -4.63 15.02 8.84
C SER A 78 -4.62 13.50 9.08
N PHE A 79 -3.44 12.89 9.14
CA PHE A 79 -3.28 11.49 9.49
C PHE A 79 -3.56 11.26 10.98
N GLN A 80 -4.38 10.24 11.28
CA GLN A 80 -4.68 9.83 12.63
C GLN A 80 -4.56 8.31 12.77
N ALA A 81 -3.60 7.84 13.56
CA ALA A 81 -3.36 6.41 13.77
C ALA A 81 -4.60 5.67 14.33
N TRP A 82 -5.36 6.31 15.22
CA TRP A 82 -6.59 5.71 15.76
C TRP A 82 -7.69 5.51 14.69
N ARG A 83 -7.80 6.43 13.70
CA ARG A 83 -8.75 6.29 12.58
C ARG A 83 -8.34 5.15 11.67
N LEU A 84 -7.04 5.06 11.35
CA LEU A 84 -6.51 3.94 10.58
C LEU A 84 -6.85 2.61 11.25
N LEU A 85 -6.55 2.46 12.54
CA LEU A 85 -6.84 1.26 13.30
C LEU A 85 -8.33 0.93 13.34
N LYS A 86 -9.18 1.94 13.52
CA LYS A 86 -10.64 1.76 13.47
C LYS A 86 -11.08 1.15 12.14
N TYR A 87 -10.60 1.69 11.01
CA TYR A 87 -10.99 1.18 9.69
C TYR A 87 -10.40 -0.20 9.40
N LEU A 88 -9.13 -0.45 9.76
CA LEU A 88 -8.50 -1.76 9.58
C LEU A 88 -9.18 -2.86 10.39
N LYS A 89 -9.57 -2.57 11.63
CA LYS A 89 -10.32 -3.53 12.46
C LYS A 89 -11.75 -3.75 11.93
N SER A 90 -12.45 -2.66 11.60
CA SER A 90 -13.84 -2.74 11.15
C SER A 90 -14.01 -3.26 9.72
N CYS A 91 -12.94 -3.32 8.90
CA CYS A 91 -13.04 -3.92 7.57
C CYS A 91 -13.01 -5.46 7.60
N MET A 92 -12.56 -6.06 8.70
CA MET A 92 -12.61 -7.51 8.91
C MET A 92 -14.05 -7.92 9.29
N ALA A 93 -14.72 -8.65 8.43
CA ALA A 93 -16.05 -9.19 8.73
C ALA A 93 -15.93 -10.48 9.55
N ASP A 94 -17.00 -10.81 10.28
CA ASP A 94 -17.05 -12.00 11.17
C ASP A 94 -16.89 -13.33 10.40
N ASP A 95 -17.32 -13.36 9.13
CA ASP A 95 -17.14 -14.49 8.21
C ASP A 95 -15.72 -14.56 7.61
N GLY A 96 -14.84 -13.66 8.03
CA GLY A 96 -13.48 -13.58 7.56
C GLY A 96 -13.33 -12.93 6.18
N ASP A 97 -14.34 -12.26 5.63
CA ASP A 97 -14.22 -11.46 4.42
C ASP A 97 -13.68 -10.04 4.73
N ILE A 98 -13.34 -9.26 3.72
CA ILE A 98 -12.88 -7.87 3.82
C ILE A 98 -13.92 -6.93 3.23
N LEU A 99 -14.51 -6.06 4.06
CA LEU A 99 -15.47 -5.04 3.63
C LEU A 99 -14.74 -3.91 2.87
N LEU A 100 -15.00 -3.79 1.57
CA LEU A 100 -14.26 -2.89 0.67
C LEU A 100 -14.39 -1.42 1.05
N GLU A 101 -15.55 -0.94 1.49
CA GLU A 101 -15.72 0.47 1.89
C GLU A 101 -14.77 0.84 3.04
N LEU A 102 -14.71 0.01 4.08
CA LEU A 102 -13.88 0.24 5.25
C LEU A 102 -12.39 0.03 4.95
N TYR A 103 -12.06 -0.96 4.12
CA TYR A 103 -10.71 -1.17 3.61
C TYR A 103 -10.21 0.07 2.84
N LEU A 104 -11.02 0.63 1.95
CA LEU A 104 -10.66 1.83 1.20
C LEU A 104 -10.59 3.09 2.09
N LYS A 105 -11.39 3.20 3.15
CA LYS A 105 -11.23 4.25 4.18
C LYS A 105 -9.93 4.11 4.96
N GLY A 106 -9.48 2.88 5.22
CA GLY A 106 -8.14 2.62 5.75
C GLY A 106 -7.07 3.15 4.81
N TRP A 107 -7.20 2.93 3.51
CA TRP A 107 -6.30 3.48 2.50
C TRP A 107 -6.33 5.01 2.43
N ASP A 108 -7.48 5.65 2.63
CA ASP A 108 -7.54 7.12 2.71
C ASP A 108 -6.66 7.64 3.86
N GLN A 109 -6.64 6.98 5.02
CA GLN A 109 -5.75 7.34 6.13
C GLN A 109 -4.27 7.05 5.80
N LEU A 110 -3.96 5.98 5.10
CA LEU A 110 -2.59 5.70 4.63
C LEU A 110 -2.12 6.73 3.59
N LEU A 111 -3.03 7.25 2.78
CA LEU A 111 -2.75 8.34 1.85
C LEU A 111 -2.41 9.64 2.60
N GLU A 112 -3.16 10.01 3.64
CA GLU A 112 -2.85 11.15 4.51
C GLU A 112 -1.47 10.99 5.16
N PHE A 113 -1.14 9.78 5.63
CA PHE A 113 0.18 9.46 6.14
C PHE A 113 1.28 9.67 5.08
N MET A 114 1.12 9.12 3.89
CA MET A 114 2.09 9.26 2.79
C MET A 114 2.26 10.72 2.37
N GLU A 115 1.19 11.50 2.29
CA GLU A 115 1.23 12.92 1.94
C GLU A 115 1.93 13.76 3.00
N SER A 116 1.85 13.37 4.26
CA SER A 116 2.61 13.99 5.34
C SER A 116 4.13 13.79 5.22
N LEU A 117 4.61 12.79 4.47
CA LEU A 117 6.03 12.51 4.28
C LEU A 117 6.73 13.43 3.25
N GLY A 118 6.01 14.39 2.68
CA GLY A 118 6.56 15.40 1.78
C GLY A 118 6.21 15.21 0.31
N THR A 119 6.55 16.21 -0.50
CA THR A 119 6.08 16.33 -1.89
C THR A 119 6.52 15.20 -2.81
N MET A 120 7.71 14.61 -2.59
CA MET A 120 8.19 13.49 -3.40
C MET A 120 7.37 12.23 -3.15
N VAL A 121 7.02 11.96 -1.89
CA VAL A 121 6.15 10.83 -1.52
C VAL A 121 4.72 11.08 -1.96
N SER A 122 4.24 12.32 -1.87
CA SER A 122 2.92 12.76 -2.33
C SER A 122 2.69 12.46 -3.82
N PHE A 123 3.72 12.54 -4.66
CA PHE A 123 3.63 12.13 -6.06
C PHE A 123 3.28 10.63 -6.20
N PHE A 124 3.87 9.77 -5.35
CA PHE A 124 3.57 8.33 -5.36
C PHE A 124 2.23 8.02 -4.69
N SER A 125 1.81 8.79 -3.68
CA SER A 125 0.48 8.65 -3.08
C SER A 125 -0.62 8.84 -4.11
N GLY A 126 -0.43 9.71 -5.11
CA GLY A 126 -1.33 9.87 -6.25
C GLY A 126 -1.61 8.57 -7.01
N LYS A 127 -0.61 7.68 -7.13
CA LYS A 127 -0.79 6.36 -7.77
C LYS A 127 -1.59 5.38 -6.90
N VAL A 128 -1.51 5.51 -5.60
CA VAL A 128 -2.35 4.75 -4.67
C VAL A 128 -3.78 5.29 -4.70
N ARG A 129 -3.95 6.61 -4.68
CA ARG A 129 -5.25 7.30 -4.81
C ARG A 129 -5.98 6.90 -6.10
N GLU A 130 -5.29 6.83 -7.22
CA GLU A 130 -5.84 6.35 -8.49
C GLU A 130 -6.44 4.94 -8.35
N LYS A 131 -5.75 4.02 -7.65
CA LYS A 131 -6.23 2.66 -7.43
C LYS A 131 -7.45 2.59 -6.49
N THR A 132 -7.44 3.34 -5.40
CA THR A 132 -8.59 3.39 -4.48
C THR A 132 -9.81 4.00 -5.17
N SER A 133 -9.64 5.07 -5.95
CA SER A 133 -10.69 5.68 -6.76
C SER A 133 -11.20 4.71 -7.82
N ARG A 134 -10.31 3.92 -8.43
CA ARG A 134 -10.70 2.96 -9.46
C ARG A 134 -11.66 1.88 -8.93
N ILE A 135 -11.39 1.32 -7.75
CA ILE A 135 -12.31 0.35 -7.13
C ILE A 135 -13.67 1.01 -6.84
N ARG A 136 -13.70 2.26 -6.36
CA ARG A 136 -14.94 3.02 -6.13
C ARG A 136 -15.72 3.24 -7.42
N GLU A 137 -15.04 3.63 -8.51
CA GLU A 137 -15.67 3.82 -9.82
C GLU A 137 -16.26 2.52 -10.38
N LEU A 138 -15.52 1.40 -10.30
CA LEU A 138 -16.01 0.10 -10.73
C LEU A 138 -17.23 -0.34 -9.94
N SER A 139 -17.22 -0.12 -8.62
CA SER A 139 -18.35 -0.38 -7.74
C SER A 139 -19.60 0.43 -8.13
N LEU A 140 -19.43 1.73 -8.38
CA LEU A 140 -20.51 2.62 -8.78
C LEU A 140 -21.07 2.21 -10.15
N ARG A 141 -20.21 1.95 -11.13
CA ARG A 141 -20.60 1.50 -12.46
C ARG A 141 -21.45 0.23 -12.42
N HIS A 142 -20.96 -0.78 -11.66
CA HIS A 142 -21.68 -2.03 -11.48
C HIS A 142 -23.07 -1.82 -10.85
N SER A 143 -23.17 -0.94 -9.85
CA SER A 143 -24.46 -0.63 -9.20
C SER A 143 -25.44 0.03 -10.16
N MET A 144 -24.99 0.94 -11.02
CA MET A 144 -25.82 1.59 -12.04
C MET A 144 -26.30 0.59 -13.11
N GLU A 145 -25.45 -0.35 -13.53
CA GLU A 145 -25.82 -1.38 -14.50
C GLU A 145 -26.88 -2.35 -13.97
N VAL A 146 -26.79 -2.70 -12.68
CA VAL A 146 -27.80 -3.56 -12.02
C VAL A 146 -29.13 -2.81 -11.86
N GLN A 147 -29.11 -1.56 -11.43
CA GLN A 147 -30.30 -0.74 -11.27
C GLN A 147 -30.99 -0.41 -12.61
N GLY A 148 -30.22 -0.09 -13.64
CA GLY A 148 -30.77 0.16 -14.99
C GLY A 148 -31.49 -1.05 -15.59
N LYS A 149 -31.21 -2.26 -15.13
CA LYS A 149 -31.90 -3.50 -15.55
C LYS A 149 -33.15 -3.82 -14.71
N THR A 150 -33.31 -3.19 -13.51
CA THR A 150 -34.31 -3.64 -12.54
C THR A 150 -35.40 -2.60 -12.24
N SER A 151 -35.25 -1.33 -12.60
CA SER A 151 -36.18 -0.29 -12.15
C SER A 151 -36.54 0.75 -13.21
N ASN A 152 -37.85 0.96 -13.36
CA ASN A 152 -38.43 2.07 -14.12
C ASN A 152 -38.44 3.41 -13.33
N HIS A 153 -37.87 3.44 -12.12
CA HIS A 153 -37.75 4.65 -11.30
C HIS A 153 -36.28 4.86 -10.90
N PRO A 154 -35.67 6.03 -11.21
CA PRO A 154 -34.32 6.35 -10.81
C PRO A 154 -34.30 6.73 -9.32
N THR A 155 -34.06 5.74 -8.45
CA THR A 155 -33.60 5.99 -7.09
C THR A 155 -32.10 6.28 -7.15
N PRO A 156 -31.56 7.27 -6.39
CA PRO A 156 -30.12 7.50 -6.37
C PRO A 156 -29.40 6.24 -5.96
N PRO A 157 -28.31 5.86 -6.63
CA PRO A 157 -27.60 4.61 -6.37
C PRO A 157 -27.13 4.61 -4.91
N ALA A 158 -27.67 3.71 -4.09
CA ALA A 158 -27.09 3.40 -2.81
C ALA A 158 -25.64 2.97 -3.09
N PHE A 159 -24.70 3.59 -2.40
CA PHE A 159 -23.26 3.44 -2.63
C PHE A 159 -22.90 1.96 -2.82
N GLY A 160 -22.42 1.62 -4.01
CA GLY A 160 -22.17 0.25 -4.44
C GLY A 160 -21.14 -0.55 -3.64
N LEU A 161 -20.49 0.10 -2.64
CA LEU A 161 -19.59 -0.54 -1.67
C LEU A 161 -20.31 -1.02 -0.40
N LYS A 162 -21.55 -0.57 -0.12
CA LYS A 162 -22.31 -1.04 1.05
C LYS A 162 -23.07 -2.32 0.76
N ASP A 163 -23.58 -2.43 -0.45
CA ASP A 163 -24.41 -3.54 -0.89
C ASP A 163 -23.99 -4.02 -2.28
N GLY A 164 -24.29 -5.26 -2.63
CA GLY A 164 -24.04 -5.81 -3.95
C GLY A 164 -22.64 -6.40 -4.16
N ALA A 165 -22.23 -6.46 -5.43
CA ALA A 165 -21.03 -7.19 -5.85
C ALA A 165 -19.70 -6.64 -5.29
N TYR A 166 -19.64 -5.35 -4.99
CA TYR A 166 -18.42 -4.70 -4.44
C TYR A 166 -18.54 -4.42 -2.94
N ARG A 167 -19.42 -5.08 -2.22
CA ARG A 167 -19.53 -4.95 -0.76
C ARG A 167 -18.25 -5.43 -0.07
N SER A 168 -17.69 -6.54 -0.55
CA SER A 168 -16.52 -7.17 0.03
C SER A 168 -15.55 -7.68 -1.03
N VAL A 169 -14.35 -8.05 -0.61
CA VAL A 169 -13.31 -8.59 -1.51
C VAL A 169 -13.80 -9.89 -2.17
N GLN A 170 -14.34 -10.85 -1.40
CA GLN A 170 -14.83 -12.09 -1.99
C GLN A 170 -16.01 -11.87 -2.92
N SER A 171 -16.94 -10.97 -2.58
CA SER A 171 -18.08 -10.67 -3.45
C SER A 171 -17.63 -10.04 -4.77
N MET A 172 -16.67 -9.12 -4.71
CA MET A 172 -16.05 -8.53 -5.92
C MET A 172 -15.35 -9.59 -6.78
N VAL A 173 -14.53 -10.44 -6.17
CA VAL A 173 -13.83 -11.51 -6.88
C VAL A 173 -14.80 -12.42 -7.62
N ARG A 174 -15.84 -12.89 -6.93
CA ARG A 174 -16.88 -13.76 -7.53
C ARG A 174 -17.63 -13.07 -8.68
N ALA A 175 -17.98 -11.79 -8.49
CA ALA A 175 -18.68 -11.03 -9.53
C ALA A 175 -17.84 -10.81 -10.77
N GLU A 176 -16.58 -10.41 -10.62
CA GLU A 176 -15.67 -10.15 -11.73
C GLU A 176 -15.26 -11.44 -12.47
N LEU A 177 -15.07 -12.55 -11.76
CA LEU A 177 -14.86 -13.86 -12.37
C LEU A 177 -16.09 -14.30 -13.18
N LYS A 178 -17.29 -14.17 -12.60
CA LYS A 178 -18.54 -14.50 -13.30
C LYS A 178 -18.78 -13.65 -14.54
N ALA A 179 -18.38 -12.37 -14.48
CA ALA A 179 -18.48 -11.45 -15.62
C ALA A 179 -17.38 -11.63 -16.66
N GLY A 180 -16.36 -12.46 -16.39
CA GLY A 180 -15.22 -12.69 -17.31
C GLY A 180 -14.31 -11.48 -17.48
N VAL A 181 -14.35 -10.50 -16.57
CA VAL A 181 -13.50 -9.28 -16.64
C VAL A 181 -12.09 -9.51 -16.10
N VAL A 182 -11.89 -10.56 -15.31
CA VAL A 182 -10.56 -10.97 -14.84
C VAL A 182 -9.89 -11.81 -15.93
N ASN A 183 -8.70 -11.39 -16.35
CA ASN A 183 -7.90 -12.15 -17.30
C ASN A 183 -6.53 -12.47 -16.70
N PHE A 184 -6.14 -13.74 -16.70
CA PHE A 184 -4.89 -14.22 -16.12
C PHE A 184 -3.68 -14.06 -17.05
N TYR A 185 -3.92 -13.78 -18.34
CA TYR A 185 -2.88 -13.66 -19.36
C TYR A 185 -2.65 -12.22 -19.80
N HIS A 186 -3.69 -11.39 -19.75
CA HIS A 186 -3.66 -10.01 -20.22
C HIS A 186 -4.11 -9.03 -19.15
N ARG A 187 -3.57 -7.83 -19.21
CA ARG A 187 -3.96 -6.74 -18.31
C ARG A 187 -5.39 -6.33 -18.60
N THR A 188 -6.24 -6.42 -17.59
CA THR A 188 -7.62 -5.93 -17.64
C THR A 188 -7.85 -4.86 -16.58
N ASP A 189 -8.89 -4.08 -16.82
CA ASP A 189 -9.34 -3.06 -15.91
C ASP A 189 -10.34 -3.67 -14.93
N SER A 190 -9.81 -4.36 -13.91
CA SER A 190 -10.59 -5.08 -12.90
C SER A 190 -10.28 -4.62 -11.49
N GLY A 191 -11.26 -4.74 -10.59
CA GLY A 191 -11.10 -4.51 -9.16
C GLY A 191 -10.11 -5.49 -8.54
N CYS A 192 -10.16 -6.76 -8.95
CA CYS A 192 -9.22 -7.81 -8.50
C CYS A 192 -7.77 -7.43 -8.79
N ARG A 193 -7.48 -7.03 -10.02
CA ARG A 193 -6.14 -6.58 -10.42
C ARG A 193 -5.72 -5.32 -9.66
N THR A 194 -6.62 -4.40 -9.45
CA THR A 194 -6.37 -3.15 -8.71
C THR A 194 -6.13 -3.42 -7.23
N LEU A 195 -6.93 -4.31 -6.63
CA LEU A 195 -6.75 -4.77 -5.25
C LEU A 195 -5.39 -5.44 -5.03
N LEU A 196 -4.96 -6.33 -5.96
CA LEU A 196 -3.64 -6.96 -5.88
C LEU A 196 -2.51 -5.93 -5.78
N ARG A 197 -2.60 -4.82 -6.52
CA ARG A 197 -1.60 -3.74 -6.45
C ARG A 197 -1.63 -2.98 -5.14
N LEU A 198 -2.82 -2.73 -4.58
CA LEU A 198 -2.95 -2.18 -3.24
C LEU A 198 -2.39 -3.15 -2.20
N HIS A 199 -2.68 -4.44 -2.32
CA HIS A 199 -2.18 -5.48 -1.43
C HIS A 199 -0.64 -5.52 -1.38
N ARG A 200 0.04 -5.47 -2.53
CA ARG A 200 1.50 -5.38 -2.61
C ARG A 200 2.05 -4.07 -1.99
N SER A 201 1.34 -2.97 -2.17
CA SER A 201 1.70 -1.68 -1.54
C SER A 201 1.51 -1.72 -0.02
N LEU A 202 0.51 -2.44 0.47
CA LEU A 202 0.28 -2.64 1.90
C LEU A 202 1.41 -3.45 2.55
N LEU A 203 1.92 -4.46 1.84
CA LEU A 203 3.10 -5.23 2.29
C LEU A 203 4.33 -4.33 2.43
N TRP A 204 4.60 -3.49 1.42
CA TRP A 204 5.71 -2.53 1.49
C TRP A 204 5.62 -1.64 2.75
N LEU A 205 4.44 -1.05 2.99
CA LEU A 205 4.24 -0.18 4.14
C LEU A 205 4.41 -0.94 5.46
N LYS A 206 3.83 -2.14 5.56
CA LYS A 206 3.96 -3.01 6.73
C LYS A 206 5.43 -3.29 7.05
N LEU A 207 6.22 -3.75 6.08
CA LEU A 207 7.64 -4.07 6.26
C LEU A 207 8.47 -2.83 6.67
N MET A 208 8.18 -1.66 6.08
CA MET A 208 8.82 -0.41 6.47
C MET A 208 8.53 -0.05 7.93
N LEU A 209 7.27 -0.17 8.37
CA LEU A 209 6.87 0.11 9.75
C LEU A 209 7.46 -0.91 10.73
N GLU A 210 7.60 -2.18 10.33
CA GLU A 210 8.29 -3.21 11.12
C GLU A 210 9.73 -2.78 11.40
N GLY A 211 10.49 -2.38 10.38
CA GLY A 211 11.84 -1.86 10.56
C GLY A 211 11.90 -0.57 11.39
N LEU A 212 10.89 0.31 11.29
CA LEU A 212 10.79 1.49 12.17
C LEU A 212 10.54 1.11 13.64
N SER A 213 9.90 -0.02 13.92
CA SER A 213 9.65 -0.50 15.27
C SER A 213 10.82 -1.22 15.90
N GLU A 214 11.83 -1.60 15.10
CA GLU A 214 13.04 -2.29 15.57
C GLU A 214 13.99 -1.33 16.29
N GLY A 215 14.80 -1.93 17.18
CA GLY A 215 15.89 -1.25 17.88
C GLY A 215 17.09 -0.95 16.96
N PRO A 216 18.17 -0.40 17.55
CA PRO A 216 19.42 -0.21 16.83
C PRO A 216 20.09 -1.56 16.53
N ASP A 217 20.98 -1.55 15.54
CA ASP A 217 21.84 -2.67 15.21
C ASP A 217 22.93 -2.92 16.28
N ALA A 218 23.85 -3.86 16.02
CA ALA A 218 24.93 -4.21 16.94
C ALA A 218 25.91 -3.04 17.21
N ASP A 219 25.98 -2.09 16.30
CA ASP A 219 26.82 -0.89 16.40
C ASP A 219 26.07 0.30 17.07
N GLY A 220 24.85 0.07 17.52
CA GLY A 220 24.00 1.10 18.15
C GLY A 220 23.35 2.06 17.15
N GLN A 221 23.35 1.76 15.85
CA GLN A 221 22.82 2.61 14.81
C GLN A 221 21.42 2.16 14.36
N TYR A 222 20.53 3.13 14.14
CA TYR A 222 19.22 2.87 13.56
C TYR A 222 19.28 3.03 12.04
N LYS A 223 18.69 2.09 11.29
CA LYS A 223 18.44 2.28 9.86
C LYS A 223 17.58 3.53 9.64
N THR A 224 17.92 4.29 8.62
CA THR A 224 17.13 5.46 8.19
C THR A 224 15.81 5.01 7.56
N PRO A 225 14.76 5.85 7.56
CA PRO A 225 13.51 5.53 6.85
C PRO A 225 13.71 5.25 5.36
N GLY A 226 14.69 5.89 4.73
CA GLY A 226 15.07 5.62 3.33
C GLY A 226 15.60 4.21 3.12
N GLU A 227 16.50 3.74 3.98
CA GLU A 227 17.02 2.36 3.95
C GLU A 227 15.91 1.34 4.22
N LEU A 228 15.08 1.58 5.23
CA LEU A 228 13.94 0.70 5.56
C LEU A 228 12.93 0.62 4.41
N SER A 229 12.63 1.76 3.77
CA SER A 229 11.75 1.80 2.61
C SER A 229 12.32 1.06 1.41
N ARG A 230 13.64 1.16 1.17
CA ARG A 230 14.34 0.41 0.12
C ARG A 230 14.26 -1.09 0.37
N ASP A 231 14.60 -1.54 1.58
CA ASP A 231 14.56 -2.96 1.95
C ASP A 231 13.16 -3.53 1.76
N ALA A 232 12.14 -2.84 2.26
CA ALA A 232 10.74 -3.22 2.10
C ALA A 232 10.31 -3.24 0.62
N TYR A 233 10.77 -2.26 -0.18
CA TYR A 233 10.47 -2.16 -1.61
C TYR A 233 11.04 -3.32 -2.41
N MET A 234 12.27 -3.71 -2.12
CA MET A 234 12.92 -4.84 -2.78
C MET A 234 12.14 -6.14 -2.61
N VAL A 235 11.47 -6.32 -1.48
CA VAL A 235 10.64 -7.48 -1.19
C VAL A 235 9.25 -7.36 -1.82
N ALA A 236 8.57 -6.25 -1.61
CA ALA A 236 7.12 -6.14 -1.87
C ALA A 236 6.77 -5.65 -3.28
N LEU A 237 7.57 -4.78 -3.88
CA LEU A 237 7.20 -4.03 -5.09
C LEU A 237 8.20 -4.18 -6.24
N ALA A 238 9.50 -4.23 -5.98
CA ALA A 238 10.53 -4.29 -7.00
C ALA A 238 10.37 -5.47 -7.98
N PRO A 239 9.94 -6.69 -7.56
CA PRO A 239 9.71 -7.80 -8.49
C PRO A 239 8.65 -7.52 -9.55
N HIS A 240 7.73 -6.60 -9.27
CA HIS A 240 6.58 -6.26 -10.12
C HIS A 240 6.75 -4.92 -10.87
N HIS A 241 7.87 -4.24 -10.68
CA HIS A 241 8.14 -2.93 -11.26
C HIS A 241 9.24 -3.00 -12.33
N PRO A 242 9.07 -2.32 -13.48
CA PRO A 242 10.11 -2.20 -14.48
C PRO A 242 11.31 -1.42 -13.93
N TRP A 243 12.48 -1.63 -14.54
CA TRP A 243 13.73 -1.02 -14.09
C TRP A 243 13.64 0.51 -13.86
N LEU A 244 13.04 1.24 -14.79
CA LEU A 244 12.91 2.70 -14.67
C LEU A 244 12.15 3.13 -13.40
N LEU A 245 11.07 2.41 -13.07
CA LEU A 245 10.29 2.70 -11.87
C LEU A 245 11.07 2.38 -10.59
N ARG A 246 11.93 1.34 -10.62
CA ARG A 246 12.84 1.05 -9.49
C ARG A 246 13.83 2.18 -9.27
N GLN A 247 14.41 2.76 -10.34
CA GLN A 247 15.31 3.92 -10.22
C GLN A 247 14.59 5.16 -9.67
N ALA A 248 13.36 5.39 -10.10
CA ALA A 248 12.54 6.49 -9.56
C ALA A 248 12.24 6.31 -8.07
N ALA A 249 11.98 5.09 -7.62
CA ALA A 249 11.76 4.77 -6.21
C ALA A 249 12.98 5.11 -5.34
N GLU A 250 14.21 4.83 -5.83
CA GLU A 250 15.44 5.17 -5.10
C GLU A 250 15.53 6.68 -4.79
N VAL A 251 15.15 7.53 -5.73
CA VAL A 251 15.14 9.00 -5.53
C VAL A 251 14.17 9.38 -4.41
N VAL A 252 13.02 8.71 -4.34
CA VAL A 252 12.02 8.97 -3.28
C VAL A 252 12.53 8.53 -1.92
N PHE A 253 13.21 7.39 -1.84
CA PHE A 253 13.76 6.91 -0.55
C PHE A 253 14.79 7.87 0.02
N LEU A 254 15.59 8.53 -0.82
CA LEU A 254 16.52 9.56 -0.40
C LEU A 254 15.83 10.84 0.10
N ALA A 255 14.61 11.09 -0.29
CA ALA A 255 13.84 12.27 0.08
C ALA A 255 12.91 12.04 1.29
N LEU A 256 12.90 10.85 1.86
CA LEU A 256 12.11 10.58 3.06
C LEU A 256 12.64 11.37 4.26
N PRO A 257 11.75 11.89 5.11
CA PRO A 257 12.15 12.57 6.33
C PRO A 257 12.87 11.62 7.30
N ASP A 258 13.48 12.18 8.31
CA ASP A 258 14.18 11.43 9.35
C ASP A 258 13.21 10.60 10.22
N ARG A 259 13.78 9.73 11.05
CA ARG A 259 13.06 8.83 11.91
C ARG A 259 12.19 9.57 12.93
N GLN A 260 12.69 10.69 13.47
CA GLN A 260 11.98 11.51 14.45
C GLN A 260 10.67 12.07 13.89
N TYR A 261 10.66 12.45 12.61
CA TYR A 261 9.46 12.91 11.93
C TYR A 261 8.37 11.82 11.86
N PHE A 262 8.75 10.58 11.56
CA PHE A 262 7.81 9.44 11.57
C PHE A 262 7.20 9.19 12.95
N LEU A 263 7.99 9.37 14.03
CA LEU A 263 7.47 9.25 15.40
C LEU A 263 6.44 10.34 15.72
N GLN A 264 6.67 11.55 15.25
CA GLN A 264 5.73 12.66 15.44
C GLN A 264 4.38 12.40 14.76
N LEU A 265 4.36 11.69 13.61
CA LEU A 265 3.12 11.33 12.92
C LEU A 265 2.21 10.39 13.74
N VAL A 266 2.77 9.66 14.70
CA VAL A 266 2.01 8.83 15.65
C VAL A 266 1.95 9.43 17.06
N CYS A 267 2.24 10.72 17.18
CA CYS A 267 2.20 11.49 18.43
C CYS A 267 3.10 10.97 19.55
N VAL A 268 4.27 10.47 19.21
CA VAL A 268 5.30 10.07 20.16
C VAL A 268 6.59 10.83 19.92
N GLN A 269 7.37 11.02 20.97
CA GLN A 269 8.61 11.80 20.92
C GLN A 269 9.85 10.91 21.01
N LYS A 270 9.74 9.76 21.66
CA LYS A 270 10.86 8.86 21.90
C LYS A 270 10.64 7.52 21.19
N GLN A 271 11.73 6.91 20.74
CA GLN A 271 11.71 5.62 20.04
C GLN A 271 11.09 4.51 20.91
N GLU A 272 11.36 4.51 22.21
CA GLU A 272 10.84 3.50 23.14
C GLU A 272 9.30 3.57 23.27
N GLU A 273 8.73 4.78 23.14
CA GLU A 273 7.27 4.99 23.16
C GLU A 273 6.64 4.61 21.82
N ALA A 274 7.39 4.76 20.71
CA ALA A 274 6.90 4.49 19.38
C ALA A 274 6.75 3.00 19.09
N ALA A 275 7.67 2.17 19.56
CA ALA A 275 7.67 0.75 19.27
C ALA A 275 6.34 0.05 19.64
N PRO A 276 5.75 0.23 20.83
CA PRO A 276 4.45 -0.37 21.14
C PRO A 276 3.30 0.19 20.29
N VAL A 277 3.30 1.49 19.94
CA VAL A 277 2.30 2.11 19.06
C VAL A 277 2.39 1.52 17.66
N LEU A 278 3.61 1.47 17.09
CA LEU A 278 3.84 0.89 15.76
C LEU A 278 3.45 -0.59 15.70
N ARG A 279 3.75 -1.37 16.73
CA ARG A 279 3.36 -2.80 16.79
C ARG A 279 1.85 -3.01 16.72
N ILE A 280 1.05 -2.14 17.34
CA ILE A 280 -0.42 -2.20 17.25
C ILE A 280 -0.86 -1.94 15.80
N ILE A 281 -0.29 -0.94 15.14
CA ILE A 281 -0.59 -0.62 13.74
C ILE A 281 -0.16 -1.78 12.83
N ILE A 282 1.07 -2.28 12.99
CA ILE A 282 1.63 -3.40 12.22
C ILE A 282 0.74 -4.65 12.37
N HIS A 283 0.28 -4.94 13.58
CA HIS A 283 -0.60 -6.09 13.82
C HIS A 283 -1.90 -5.97 13.01
N ALA A 284 -2.57 -4.81 13.04
CA ALA A 284 -3.80 -4.59 12.27
C ALA A 284 -3.55 -4.67 10.76
N LEU A 285 -2.45 -4.09 10.27
CA LEU A 285 -2.04 -4.21 8.85
C LEU A 285 -1.78 -5.67 8.47
N THR A 286 -1.12 -6.43 9.35
CA THR A 286 -0.82 -7.86 9.12
C THR A 286 -2.10 -8.68 9.00
N GLN A 287 -3.08 -8.47 9.85
CA GLN A 287 -4.36 -9.18 9.79
C GLN A 287 -5.06 -8.94 8.45
N VAL A 288 -5.20 -7.67 8.05
CA VAL A 288 -5.85 -7.31 6.78
C VAL A 288 -5.05 -7.83 5.58
N HIS A 289 -3.70 -7.69 5.62
CA HIS A 289 -2.83 -8.20 4.57
C HIS A 289 -2.96 -9.72 4.43
N THR A 290 -2.82 -10.47 5.52
CA THR A 290 -2.90 -11.93 5.51
C THR A 290 -4.24 -12.41 4.98
N ARG A 291 -5.35 -11.78 5.40
CA ARG A 291 -6.66 -12.17 4.91
C ARG A 291 -6.87 -11.86 3.44
N THR A 292 -6.43 -10.68 2.99
CA THR A 292 -6.47 -10.32 1.55
C THR A 292 -5.62 -11.29 0.72
N GLN A 293 -4.43 -11.65 1.22
CA GLN A 293 -3.54 -12.64 0.60
C GLN A 293 -4.27 -13.98 0.40
N GLN A 294 -4.89 -14.50 1.45
CA GLN A 294 -5.64 -15.76 1.40
C GLN A 294 -6.74 -15.74 0.35
N ILE A 295 -7.57 -14.69 0.32
CA ILE A 295 -8.66 -14.56 -0.66
C ILE A 295 -8.11 -14.51 -2.09
N LEU A 296 -7.02 -13.77 -2.34
CA LEU A 296 -6.41 -13.70 -3.66
C LEU A 296 -5.78 -15.04 -4.07
N GLU A 297 -5.15 -15.75 -3.13
CA GLU A 297 -4.50 -17.05 -3.34
C GLU A 297 -5.53 -18.14 -3.65
N GLU A 298 -6.64 -18.20 -2.91
CA GLU A 298 -7.76 -19.12 -3.13
C GLU A 298 -8.30 -19.05 -4.56
N HIS A 299 -8.14 -17.93 -5.24
CA HIS A 299 -8.60 -17.69 -6.61
C HIS A 299 -7.47 -17.61 -7.65
N GLY A 300 -6.22 -17.94 -7.26
CA GLY A 300 -5.06 -17.90 -8.15
C GLY A 300 -4.67 -16.51 -8.65
N MET A 301 -5.04 -15.45 -7.92
CA MET A 301 -4.93 -14.05 -8.38
C MET A 301 -3.63 -13.33 -7.99
N LEU A 302 -2.70 -13.99 -7.30
CA LEU A 302 -1.46 -13.36 -6.83
C LEU A 302 -0.53 -12.93 -7.98
N GLU A 303 -0.65 -13.55 -9.15
CA GLU A 303 0.17 -13.31 -10.34
C GLU A 303 -0.60 -12.64 -11.49
N LEU A 304 -1.72 -11.95 -11.21
CA LEU A 304 -2.43 -11.19 -12.25
C LEU A 304 -1.52 -10.14 -12.90
N PRO A 305 -1.49 -10.06 -14.23
CA PRO A 305 -0.59 -9.21 -15.01
C PRO A 305 -0.82 -7.69 -14.84
#